data_d4de8a143fbff99b66d54b0db8441ebf
#
_entry.id   d4de8a143fbff99b66d54b0db8441ebf
#
_cell.length_a   1.000
_cell.length_b   1.000
_cell.length_c   1.000
_cell.angle_alpha   90.00
_cell.angle_beta   90.00
_cell.angle_gamma   90.00
#
_symmetry.space_group_name_H-M   'P 1'
#
loop_
_entity.id
_entity.type
_entity.pdbx_description
1 polymer ?
#
loop_
_entity_poly.entity_id
_entity_poly.type
_entity_poly.pdbx_seq_one_letter_code
_entity_poly.pdbx_strand_id
1 'polypeptide(L)' 'MIPEHSLVVLDCDPTHEKLNRGDVGTVVHVYEGGRGYEVEFVDGGGRTLALITVGAEDIRPIESGELLHARRTG' A
#
# COMPACT_ATOMS: atom_id res chain seq x y z
N MET A 1 8.58 -2.10 -12.69
CA MET A 1 7.21 -2.54 -12.32
C MET A 1 7.27 -3.32 -11.01
N ILE A 2 6.35 -3.03 -10.10
CA ILE A 2 6.30 -3.69 -8.81
C ILE A 2 5.49 -5.00 -8.97
N PRO A 3 6.04 -6.15 -8.58
CA PRO A 3 5.32 -7.41 -8.77
C PRO A 3 4.17 -7.57 -7.77
N GLU A 4 3.19 -8.40 -8.15
CA GLU A 4 2.09 -8.77 -7.25
C GLU A 4 2.65 -9.40 -5.97
N HIS A 5 1.91 -9.19 -4.89
CA HIS A 5 2.22 -9.68 -3.54
C HIS A 5 3.42 -8.99 -2.89
N SER A 6 3.95 -7.94 -3.51
CA SER A 6 5.00 -7.13 -2.89
C SER A 6 4.43 -6.20 -1.84
N LEU A 7 5.19 -5.97 -0.78
CA LEU A 7 4.89 -4.92 0.18
C LEU A 7 5.29 -3.58 -0.42
N VAL A 8 4.41 -2.60 -0.26
CA VAL A 8 4.64 -1.24 -0.76
C VAL A 8 4.27 -0.23 0.31
N VAL A 9 4.88 0.94 0.19
CA VAL A 9 4.62 2.06 1.10
C VAL A 9 3.84 3.11 0.35
N LEU A 10 2.78 3.63 0.96
CA LEU A 10 2.06 4.77 0.40
C LEU A 10 2.97 6.00 0.44
N ASP A 11 3.25 6.56 -0.73
CA ASP A 11 4.12 7.71 -0.88
C ASP A 11 3.35 8.91 -1.42
N CYS A 12 2.12 9.02 -0.99
CA CYS A 12 1.22 10.12 -1.33
C CYS A 12 0.28 10.36 -0.15
N ASP A 13 -0.45 11.45 -0.21
CA ASP A 13 -1.50 11.73 0.78
C ASP A 13 -2.78 11.08 0.25
N PRO A 14 -3.21 9.95 0.85
CA PRO A 14 -4.35 9.21 0.33
C PRO A 14 -5.65 9.92 0.63
N THR A 15 -6.65 9.66 -0.22
CA THR A 15 -7.99 10.20 -0.02
C THR A 15 -8.83 9.36 0.93
N HIS A 16 -8.39 8.12 1.19
CA HIS A 16 -9.11 7.24 2.10
C HIS A 16 -8.88 7.66 3.55
N GLU A 17 -9.97 7.85 4.30
CA GLU A 17 -9.90 8.44 5.64
C GLU A 17 -9.08 7.64 6.65
N LYS A 18 -8.95 6.34 6.45
CA LYS A 18 -8.22 5.47 7.38
C LYS A 18 -6.76 5.29 7.02
N LEU A 19 -6.32 5.83 5.90
CA LEU A 19 -4.96 5.65 5.42
C LEU A 19 -4.15 6.93 5.56
N ASN A 20 -2.87 6.76 5.82
CA ASN A 20 -1.91 7.87 5.90
C ASN A 20 -0.71 7.57 5.01
N ARG A 21 -0.05 8.62 4.56
CA ARG A 21 1.26 8.47 3.91
C ARG A 21 2.17 7.66 4.83
N GLY A 22 2.90 6.71 4.28
CA GLY A 22 3.79 5.83 5.03
C GLY A 22 3.16 4.51 5.42
N ASP A 23 1.86 4.34 5.23
CA ASP A 23 1.22 3.05 5.50
C ASP A 23 1.72 2.01 4.51
N VAL A 24 1.85 0.77 5.00
CA VAL A 24 2.34 -0.36 4.20
C VAL A 24 1.17 -1.24 3.79
N GLY A 25 1.10 -1.53 2.52
CA GLY A 25 0.10 -2.43 1.97
C GLY A 25 0.73 -3.47 1.07
N THR A 26 -0.11 -4.31 0.48
CA THR A 26 0.33 -5.38 -0.40
C THR A 26 -0.29 -5.19 -1.77
N VAL A 27 0.52 -5.28 -2.82
CA VAL A 27 0.01 -5.24 -4.19
C VAL A 27 -0.73 -6.54 -4.47
N VAL A 28 -2.03 -6.45 -4.77
CA VAL A 28 -2.84 -7.63 -5.07
C VAL A 28 -3.18 -7.73 -6.55
N HIS A 29 -2.96 -6.68 -7.31
CA HIS A 29 -3.15 -6.71 -8.76
C HIS A 29 -2.30 -5.60 -9.41
N VAL A 30 -1.72 -5.92 -10.55
CA VAL A 30 -0.96 -4.97 -11.36
C VAL A 30 -1.72 -4.76 -12.66
N TYR A 31 -2.10 -3.52 -12.93
CA TYR A 31 -2.76 -3.18 -14.18
C TYR A 31 -1.74 -3.13 -15.31
N GLU A 32 -2.24 -3.26 -16.52
CA GLU A 32 -1.42 -3.41 -17.72
C GLU A 32 -0.28 -2.41 -17.78
N GLY A 33 0.93 -2.91 -18.01
CA GLY A 33 2.11 -2.08 -18.17
C GLY A 33 2.60 -1.40 -16.91
N GLY A 34 2.08 -1.78 -15.76
CA GLY A 34 2.47 -1.12 -14.49
C GLY A 34 1.90 0.28 -14.37
N ARG A 35 0.82 0.56 -15.06
CA ARG A 35 0.18 1.88 -15.03
C ARG A 35 -0.52 2.17 -13.71
N GLY A 36 -0.94 1.12 -13.03
CA GLY A 36 -1.62 1.24 -11.76
C GLY A 36 -1.55 -0.04 -10.99
N TYR A 37 -1.90 0.05 -9.74
CA TYR A 37 -1.84 -1.07 -8.82
C TYR A 37 -3.06 -1.07 -7.92
N GLU A 38 -3.53 -2.28 -7.62
CA GLU A 38 -4.53 -2.46 -6.57
C GLU A 38 -3.76 -2.83 -5.31
N VAL A 39 -3.95 -2.07 -4.24
CA VAL A 39 -3.19 -2.27 -3.01
C VAL A 39 -4.16 -2.50 -1.85
N GLU A 40 -3.91 -3.57 -1.11
CA GLU A 40 -4.71 -3.94 0.04
C GLU A 40 -3.99 -3.57 1.33
N PHE A 41 -4.73 -2.93 2.24
CA PHE A 41 -4.23 -2.58 3.57
C PHE A 41 -5.01 -3.39 4.59
N VAL A 42 -4.27 -4.13 5.42
CA VAL A 42 -4.84 -5.11 6.35
C VAL A 42 -4.40 -4.74 7.76
N ASP A 43 -5.30 -4.86 8.73
CA ASP A 43 -4.95 -4.60 10.12
C ASP A 43 -4.31 -5.83 10.77
N GLY A 44 -3.89 -5.67 12.03
CA GLY A 44 -3.22 -6.75 12.78
C GLY A 44 -4.10 -7.97 13.04
N GLY A 45 -5.41 -7.83 12.90
CA GLY A 45 -6.34 -8.94 13.02
C GLY A 45 -6.64 -9.64 11.72
N GLY A 46 -6.00 -9.21 10.62
CA GLY A 46 -6.21 -9.80 9.30
C GLY A 46 -7.41 -9.24 8.55
N ARG A 47 -7.99 -8.15 9.03
CA ARG A 47 -9.14 -7.53 8.35
C ARG A 47 -8.65 -6.55 7.29
N THR A 48 -9.26 -6.58 6.13
CA THR A 48 -9.00 -5.59 5.09
C THR A 48 -9.60 -4.25 5.52
N LEU A 49 -8.73 -3.27 5.73
CA LEU A 49 -9.16 -1.90 6.03
C LEU A 49 -9.52 -1.15 4.78
N ALA A 50 -8.78 -1.37 3.72
CA ALA A 50 -8.96 -0.65 2.48
C ALA A 50 -8.36 -1.43 1.32
N LEU A 51 -8.97 -1.29 0.16
CA LEU A 51 -8.46 -1.81 -1.10
C LEU A 51 -8.57 -0.64 -2.07
N ILE A 52 -7.43 -0.09 -2.47
CA ILE A 52 -7.42 1.13 -3.28
C ILE A 52 -6.63 0.94 -4.56
N THR A 53 -7.01 1.71 -5.57
CA THR A 53 -6.29 1.78 -6.84
C THR A 53 -5.37 2.99 -6.79
N VAL A 54 -4.09 2.77 -7.06
CA VAL A 54 -3.09 3.84 -7.04
C VAL A 54 -2.26 3.81 -8.31
N GLY A 55 -1.65 4.95 -8.65
CA GLY A 55 -0.68 5.03 -9.73
C GLY A 55 0.71 4.61 -9.25
N ALA A 56 1.59 4.39 -10.22
CA ALA A 56 2.96 3.98 -9.92
C ALA A 56 3.71 5.03 -9.07
N GLU A 57 3.34 6.29 -9.22
CA GLU A 57 3.98 7.40 -8.48
C GLU A 57 3.48 7.52 -7.04
N ASP A 58 2.41 6.82 -6.70
CA ASP A 58 1.78 6.93 -5.37
C ASP A 58 2.32 5.93 -4.37
N ILE A 59 3.08 4.96 -4.84
CA ILE A 59 3.63 3.91 -3.98
C ILE A 59 5.08 3.66 -4.35
N ARG A 60 5.80 3.06 -3.42
CA ARG A 60 7.16 2.58 -3.66
C ARG A 60 7.37 1.26 -2.94
N PRO A 61 8.31 0.43 -3.41
CA PRO A 61 8.65 -0.78 -2.68
C PRO A 61 9.21 -0.43 -1.30
N ILE A 62 8.98 -1.33 -0.33
CA ILE A 62 9.65 -1.17 0.95
C ILE A 62 11.13 -1.46 0.75
N GLU A 63 11.98 -0.69 1.43
CA GLU A 63 13.41 -0.75 1.18
C GLU A 63 14.17 -1.39 2.33
N SER A 64 15.36 -1.91 2.01
CA SER A 64 16.29 -2.40 3.01
C SER A 64 16.59 -1.28 4.01
N GLY A 65 16.58 -1.61 5.29
CA GLY A 65 16.80 -0.61 6.32
C GLY A 65 15.55 0.06 6.83
N GLU A 66 14.42 -0.18 6.19
CA GLU A 66 13.15 0.35 6.67
C GLU A 66 12.50 -0.59 7.68
N LEU A 67 11.99 0.00 8.74
CA LEU A 67 11.32 -0.73 9.81
C LEU A 67 9.81 -0.62 9.63
N LEU A 68 9.10 -1.74 9.74
CA LEU A 68 7.65 -1.71 9.75
C LEU A 68 7.16 -1.10 11.06
N HIS A 69 6.09 -0.33 10.99
CA HIS A 69 5.58 0.42 12.11
C HIS A 69 4.08 0.21 12.26
N ALA A 70 3.61 0.09 13.51
CA ALA A 70 2.21 -0.10 13.80
C ALA A 70 1.58 1.20 14.33
N ARG A 71 0.35 1.44 13.91
CA ARG A 71 -0.46 2.55 14.42
C ARG A 71 -1.92 2.12 14.53
N ARG A 72 -2.66 2.81 15.36
CA ARG A 72 -4.09 2.54 15.47
C ARG A 72 -4.84 3.30 14.37
N THR A 73 -5.89 2.69 13.87
CA THR A 73 -6.68 3.26 12.77
C THR A 73 -8.02 3.88 13.21
N GLY A 74 -8.27 3.88 14.48
CA GLY A 74 -9.51 4.49 14.94
C GLY A 74 -9.76 4.32 16.39
#